data_c7a7367d70805c29ba2619bbe05de112
#
_entry.id   c7a7367d70805c29ba2619bbe05de112
#
_cell.length_a   1.000
_cell.length_b   1.000
_cell.length_c   1.000
_cell.angle_alpha   90.00
_cell.angle_beta   90.00
_cell.angle_gamma   90.00
#
_symmetry.space_group_name_H-M   'P 1'
#
loop_
_entity.id
_entity.type
_entity.pdbx_description
1 polymer ?
#
loop_
_entity_poly.entity_id
_entity_poly.type
_entity_poly.pdbx_seq_one_letter_code
_entity_poly.pdbx_strand_id
1 'polypeptide(L)'
;MGEYIISADSKAADFKPLAMAINAMIKMPVTARSKNRKGIRVEEGRVVDDDYSGPVLEEVIDKNEMMSVTPKEGGFKGVPVIVAPIRNEAGDAMGALEIVDFTGVFDLATLMEHQSEIIKQVCGTDPCPLPGEAIDAKR
;
A
#
# COMPACT_ATOMS: atom_id res chain seq x y z
N MET A 1 20.65 5.40 -18.91
CA MET A 1 19.93 4.37 -18.20
C MET A 1 20.41 4.29 -16.76
N GLY A 2 19.54 4.44 -15.83
CA GLY A 2 19.93 4.44 -14.44
C GLY A 2 19.71 3.10 -13.77
N GLU A 3 20.35 2.92 -12.65
CA GLU A 3 20.09 1.79 -11.79
C GLU A 3 19.29 2.28 -10.59
N TYR A 4 18.42 1.43 -10.07
CA TYR A 4 17.60 1.72 -8.91
C TYR A 4 17.92 0.69 -7.85
N ILE A 5 18.31 1.17 -6.68
CA ILE A 5 18.77 0.29 -5.61
C ILE A 5 17.87 0.47 -4.40
N ILE A 6 17.33 -0.62 -3.91
CA ILE A 6 16.53 -0.61 -2.69
C ILE A 6 17.44 -1.09 -1.55
N SER A 7 17.74 -0.19 -0.65
CA SER A 7 18.59 -0.45 0.50
C SER A 7 18.21 0.50 1.62
N ALA A 8 18.89 0.39 2.75
CA ALA A 8 18.64 1.29 3.88
C ALA A 8 19.00 2.74 3.56
N ASP A 9 19.76 2.98 2.50
CA ASP A 9 20.20 4.31 2.11
C ASP A 9 19.58 4.80 0.81
N SER A 10 18.54 4.15 0.35
CA SER A 10 17.88 4.54 -0.91
C SER A 10 17.30 5.93 -0.83
N LYS A 11 17.38 6.64 -1.95
CA LYS A 11 16.84 7.99 -2.10
C LYS A 11 15.46 7.92 -2.72
N ALA A 12 14.77 9.06 -2.74
CA ALA A 12 13.47 9.15 -3.40
C ALA A 12 13.53 8.64 -4.83
N ALA A 13 14.59 8.99 -5.56
CA ALA A 13 14.74 8.57 -6.95
C ALA A 13 14.77 7.06 -7.12
N ASP A 14 15.26 6.34 -6.14
CA ASP A 14 15.32 4.88 -6.20
C ASP A 14 13.92 4.25 -6.09
N PHE A 15 13.04 4.89 -5.36
CA PHE A 15 11.68 4.40 -5.18
C PHE A 15 10.73 4.88 -6.26
N LYS A 16 11.12 5.89 -7.05
CA LYS A 16 10.20 6.51 -7.99
C LYS A 16 9.55 5.54 -8.96
N PRO A 17 10.30 4.68 -9.65
CA PRO A 17 9.63 3.78 -10.61
C PRO A 17 8.61 2.87 -9.94
N LEU A 18 8.93 2.36 -8.77
CA LEU A 18 8.04 1.46 -8.05
C LEU A 18 6.81 2.21 -7.54
N ALA A 19 7.01 3.36 -6.93
CA ALA A 19 5.91 4.16 -6.40
C ALA A 19 4.97 4.63 -7.52
N MET A 20 5.53 5.00 -8.67
CA MET A 20 4.73 5.41 -9.82
C MET A 20 3.88 4.26 -10.33
N ALA A 21 4.44 3.05 -10.39
CA ALA A 21 3.70 1.88 -10.84
C ALA A 21 2.55 1.55 -9.88
N ILE A 22 2.82 1.60 -8.59
CA ILE A 22 1.79 1.32 -7.59
C ILE A 22 0.69 2.37 -7.67
N ASN A 23 1.07 3.65 -7.75
CA ASN A 23 0.09 4.73 -7.88
C ASN A 23 -0.79 4.54 -9.11
N ALA A 24 -0.21 4.11 -10.22
CA ALA A 24 -0.98 3.86 -11.43
C ALA A 24 -2.01 2.75 -11.25
N MET A 25 -1.66 1.73 -10.48
CA MET A 25 -2.56 0.60 -10.24
C MET A 25 -3.69 0.95 -9.28
N ILE A 26 -3.37 1.55 -8.14
CA ILE A 26 -4.38 1.79 -7.11
C ILE A 26 -5.03 3.16 -7.21
N LYS A 27 -4.42 4.08 -7.94
CA LYS A 27 -4.93 5.44 -8.17
C LYS A 27 -5.14 6.21 -6.87
N MET A 28 -4.26 5.99 -5.92
CA MET A 28 -4.26 6.66 -4.62
C MET A 28 -2.83 7.00 -4.25
N PRO A 29 -2.63 7.95 -3.33
CA PRO A 29 -1.28 8.34 -2.95
C PRO A 29 -0.45 7.17 -2.45
N VAL A 30 0.83 7.18 -2.80
CA VAL A 30 1.80 6.17 -2.41
C VAL A 30 3.01 6.89 -1.84
N THR A 31 3.51 6.43 -0.71
CA THR A 31 4.75 6.96 -0.16
C THR A 31 5.69 5.82 0.19
N ALA A 32 6.97 6.14 0.18
CA ALA A 32 7.99 5.17 0.55
C ALA A 32 9.24 5.91 0.99
N ARG A 33 9.99 5.32 1.90
CA ARG A 33 11.29 5.86 2.28
C ARG A 33 12.20 4.74 2.74
N SER A 34 13.51 4.99 2.68
CA SER A 34 14.47 4.09 3.27
C SER A 34 14.65 4.40 4.75
N LYS A 35 15.39 3.54 5.43
CA LYS A 35 15.64 3.71 6.85
C LYS A 35 16.42 4.98 7.13
N ASN A 36 17.40 5.30 6.31
CA ASN A 36 18.34 6.38 6.59
C ASN A 36 18.09 7.67 5.82
N ARG A 37 17.14 7.66 4.89
CA ARG A 37 16.87 8.84 4.06
C ARG A 37 15.39 9.04 3.88
N LYS A 38 14.99 10.30 3.74
CA LYS A 38 13.61 10.61 3.39
C LYS A 38 13.33 10.14 1.97
N GLY A 39 12.07 9.96 1.67
CA GLY A 39 11.66 9.29 0.46
C GLY A 39 10.76 10.11 -0.45
N ILE A 40 9.70 9.47 -0.91
CA ILE A 40 8.91 10.00 -2.01
C ILE A 40 7.42 9.91 -1.69
N ARG A 41 6.67 10.88 -2.19
CA ARG A 41 5.20 10.82 -2.21
C ARG A 41 4.74 11.04 -3.64
N VAL A 42 3.91 10.13 -4.13
CA VAL A 42 3.37 10.17 -5.49
C VAL A 42 1.86 10.27 -5.41
N GLU A 43 1.31 11.22 -6.16
CA GLU A 43 -0.15 11.40 -6.27
C GLU A 43 -0.47 11.74 -7.71
N GLU A 44 -1.55 11.17 -8.21
CA GLU A 44 -2.07 11.48 -9.54
C GLU A 44 -1.01 11.36 -10.64
N GLY A 45 -0.20 10.33 -10.55
CA GLY A 45 0.77 10.03 -11.57
C GLY A 45 2.03 10.88 -11.55
N ARG A 46 2.29 11.60 -10.48
CA ARG A 46 3.49 12.45 -10.41
C ARG A 46 4.03 12.52 -9.00
N VAL A 47 5.31 12.83 -8.91
CA VAL A 47 5.96 13.03 -7.63
C VAL A 47 5.57 14.39 -7.08
N VAL A 48 4.96 14.42 -5.91
CA VAL A 48 4.56 15.67 -5.27
C VAL A 48 5.52 16.05 -4.14
N ASP A 49 6.33 15.11 -3.66
CA ASP A 49 7.31 15.38 -2.62
C ASP A 49 8.43 14.34 -2.75
N ASP A 50 9.66 14.80 -2.93
CA ASP A 50 10.82 13.92 -3.03
C ASP A 50 11.73 14.01 -1.80
N ASP A 51 11.20 14.53 -0.71
CA ASP A 51 11.90 14.59 0.58
C ASP A 51 10.88 14.25 1.67
N TYR A 52 10.11 13.21 1.42
CA TYR A 52 8.95 12.86 2.24
C TYR A 52 9.27 11.91 3.36
N SER A 53 8.68 12.16 4.51
CA SER A 53 8.59 11.18 5.58
C SER A 53 7.28 11.40 6.32
N GLY A 54 6.86 10.37 7.02
CA GLY A 54 5.68 10.44 7.86
C GLY A 54 5.88 9.59 9.09
N PRO A 55 5.12 9.86 10.14
CA PRO A 55 5.32 9.18 11.42
C PRO A 55 5.08 7.67 11.35
N VAL A 56 4.13 7.22 10.53
CA VAL A 56 3.86 5.79 10.45
C VAL A 56 4.96 5.06 9.69
N LEU A 57 5.50 5.69 8.62
CA LEU A 57 6.64 5.12 7.91
C LEU A 57 7.81 4.90 8.88
N GLU A 58 8.09 5.90 9.68
CA GLU A 58 9.20 5.84 10.62
C GLU A 58 8.98 4.78 11.68
N GLU A 59 7.76 4.68 12.18
CA GLU A 59 7.43 3.68 13.18
C GLU A 59 7.53 2.27 12.65
N VAL A 60 7.06 2.04 11.43
CA VAL A 60 7.11 0.72 10.80
C VAL A 60 8.55 0.29 10.59
N ILE A 61 9.41 1.22 10.17
CA ILE A 61 10.83 0.91 10.00
C ILE A 61 11.46 0.55 11.34
N ASP A 62 11.17 1.34 12.36
CA ASP A 62 11.75 1.15 13.68
C ASP A 62 11.32 -0.18 14.30
N LYS A 63 10.04 -0.50 14.21
CA LYS A 63 9.50 -1.73 14.79
C LYS A 63 9.63 -2.93 13.88
N ASN A 64 9.88 -2.70 12.60
CA ASN A 64 9.95 -3.76 11.59
C ASN A 64 8.67 -4.60 11.57
N GLU A 65 7.53 -3.92 11.66
CA GLU A 65 6.21 -4.58 11.66
C GLU A 65 5.25 -3.81 10.79
N MET A 66 4.38 -4.54 10.09
CA MET A 66 3.33 -3.92 9.31
C MET A 66 2.31 -3.27 10.23
N MET A 67 1.79 -2.12 9.81
CA MET A 67 0.77 -1.40 10.57
C MET A 67 -0.39 -1.01 9.69
N SER A 68 -1.58 -1.03 10.27
CA SER A 68 -2.80 -0.60 9.61
C SER A 68 -3.47 0.38 10.58
N VAL A 69 -3.37 1.67 10.29
CA VAL A 69 -3.78 2.71 11.24
C VAL A 69 -4.34 3.91 10.49
N THR A 70 -5.00 4.80 11.23
CA THR A 70 -5.40 6.10 10.72
C THR A 70 -4.50 7.13 11.40
N PRO A 71 -3.54 7.70 10.67
CA PRO A 71 -2.59 8.63 11.28
C PRO A 71 -3.26 9.89 11.80
N LYS A 72 -2.71 10.42 12.88
CA LYS A 72 -3.19 11.68 13.47
C LYS A 72 -2.41 12.86 12.98
N GLU A 73 -1.31 12.64 12.28
CA GLU A 73 -0.43 13.68 11.75
C GLU A 73 0.15 13.21 10.44
N GLY A 74 0.75 14.15 9.71
CA GLY A 74 1.46 13.84 8.47
C GLY A 74 0.57 13.90 7.25
N GLY A 75 1.11 13.47 6.13
CA GLY A 75 0.45 13.58 4.84
C GLY A 75 -0.80 12.73 4.67
N PHE A 76 -0.97 11.72 5.51
CA PHE A 76 -2.16 10.87 5.46
C PHE A 76 -3.06 11.09 6.68
N LYS A 77 -2.96 12.26 7.31
CA LYS A 77 -3.77 12.55 8.49
C LYS A 77 -5.25 12.30 8.21
N GLY A 78 -5.88 11.49 9.07
CA GLY A 78 -7.30 11.20 8.96
C GLY A 78 -7.67 10.16 7.93
N VAL A 79 -6.69 9.60 7.23
CA VAL A 79 -6.93 8.61 6.18
C VAL A 79 -6.38 7.26 6.66
N PRO A 80 -7.18 6.20 6.63
CA PRO A 80 -6.64 4.90 7.01
C PRO A 80 -5.58 4.45 6.01
N VAL A 81 -4.45 3.98 6.53
CA VAL A 81 -3.34 3.53 5.71
C VAL A 81 -2.86 2.17 6.14
N ILE A 82 -2.22 1.48 5.21
CA ILE A 82 -1.51 0.26 5.51
C ILE A 82 -0.05 0.48 5.11
N VAL A 83 0.84 0.13 6.01
CA VAL A 83 2.27 0.40 5.86
C VAL A 83 3.04 -0.87 6.15
N ALA A 84 3.90 -1.24 5.21
CA ALA A 84 4.69 -2.45 5.36
C ALA A 84 6.17 -2.12 5.35
N PRO A 85 6.96 -2.84 6.14
CA PRO A 85 8.40 -2.67 6.05
C PRO A 85 8.93 -3.33 4.79
N ILE A 86 9.93 -2.70 4.19
CA ILE A 86 10.68 -3.28 3.08
C ILE A 86 11.86 -3.97 3.72
N ARG A 87 11.93 -5.30 3.60
CA ARG A 87 12.94 -6.09 4.30
C ARG A 87 13.99 -6.63 3.36
N ASN A 88 15.20 -6.75 3.88
CA ASN A 88 16.26 -7.42 3.15
C ASN A 88 16.15 -8.96 3.38
N GLU A 89 17.08 -9.71 2.83
CA GLU A 89 17.05 -11.17 2.95
C GLU A 89 17.17 -11.65 4.38
N ALA A 90 17.83 -10.88 5.23
CA ALA A 90 17.98 -11.22 6.63
C ALA A 90 16.72 -10.89 7.44
N GLY A 91 15.76 -10.21 6.85
CA GLY A 91 14.54 -9.84 7.54
C GLY A 91 14.58 -8.48 8.20
N ASP A 92 15.64 -7.71 7.99
CA ASP A 92 15.76 -6.38 8.59
C ASP A 92 15.05 -5.33 7.74
N ALA A 93 14.42 -4.37 8.39
CA ALA A 93 13.74 -3.31 7.68
C ALA A 93 14.73 -2.36 7.03
N MET A 94 14.67 -2.26 5.71
CA MET A 94 15.47 -1.30 4.95
C MET A 94 14.70 -0.02 4.70
N GLY A 95 13.40 -0.07 4.82
CA GLY A 95 12.53 1.06 4.55
C GLY A 95 11.09 0.66 4.78
N ALA A 96 10.19 1.48 4.29
CA ALA A 96 8.75 1.19 4.39
C ALA A 96 8.01 1.78 3.21
N LEU A 97 6.87 1.19 2.93
CA LEU A 97 5.96 1.60 1.86
C LEU A 97 4.58 1.79 2.45
N GLU A 98 3.94 2.91 2.13
CA GLU A 98 2.64 3.27 2.68
C GLU A 98 1.65 3.54 1.57
N ILE A 99 0.47 2.92 1.68
CA ILE A 99 -0.63 3.19 0.77
C ILE A 99 -1.89 3.40 1.57
N VAL A 100 -2.90 3.99 0.94
CA VAL A 100 -4.22 4.10 1.56
C VAL A 100 -4.77 2.69 1.74
N ASP A 101 -5.35 2.44 2.90
CA ASP A 101 -5.97 1.15 3.17
C ASP A 101 -7.37 1.14 2.55
N PHE A 102 -7.44 0.64 1.34
CA PHE A 102 -8.70 0.61 0.60
C PHE A 102 -9.50 -0.67 0.85
N THR A 103 -9.02 -1.54 1.73
CA THR A 103 -9.79 -2.74 2.05
C THR A 103 -11.12 -2.38 2.70
N GLY A 104 -11.15 -1.29 3.47
CA GLY A 104 -12.39 -0.80 4.04
C GLY A 104 -13.23 0.02 3.07
N VAL A 105 -12.64 0.44 1.95
CA VAL A 105 -13.34 1.22 0.94
C VAL A 105 -14.16 0.30 0.04
N PHE A 106 -13.69 -0.92 -0.20
CA PHE A 106 -14.49 -1.92 -0.88
C PHE A 106 -15.52 -2.42 0.12
N ASP A 107 -16.48 -1.57 0.38
CA ASP A 107 -17.45 -1.87 1.41
C ASP A 107 -18.44 -2.93 0.97
N LEU A 108 -19.27 -3.30 1.91
CA LEU A 108 -20.24 -4.34 1.69
C LEU A 108 -21.19 -3.99 0.56
N ALA A 109 -21.55 -2.73 0.44
CA ALA A 109 -22.47 -2.32 -0.62
C ALA A 109 -21.88 -2.57 -2.00
N THR A 110 -20.62 -2.20 -2.19
CA THR A 110 -19.94 -2.44 -3.45
C THR A 110 -19.86 -3.92 -3.78
N LEU A 111 -19.51 -4.73 -2.78
CA LEU A 111 -19.46 -6.16 -2.95
C LEU A 111 -20.82 -6.72 -3.33
N MET A 112 -21.87 -6.23 -2.71
CA MET A 112 -23.21 -6.72 -2.99
C MET A 112 -23.68 -6.36 -4.39
N GLU A 113 -23.32 -5.18 -4.87
CA GLU A 113 -23.68 -4.76 -6.22
C GLU A 113 -23.02 -5.60 -7.30
N HIS A 114 -21.77 -5.97 -7.09
CA HIS A 114 -20.97 -6.62 -8.11
C HIS A 114 -20.56 -8.03 -7.70
N GLN A 115 -21.27 -8.60 -6.78
CA GLN A 115 -20.89 -9.85 -6.15
C GLN A 115 -20.56 -10.96 -7.13
N SER A 116 -21.45 -11.22 -8.06
CA SER A 116 -21.24 -12.31 -9.01
C SER A 116 -20.00 -12.10 -9.87
N GLU A 117 -19.81 -10.89 -10.33
CA GLU A 117 -18.66 -10.57 -11.17
C GLU A 117 -17.36 -10.68 -10.42
N ILE A 118 -17.33 -10.11 -9.21
CA ILE A 118 -16.13 -10.12 -8.40
C ILE A 118 -15.74 -11.53 -8.01
N ILE A 119 -16.71 -12.32 -7.61
CA ILE A 119 -16.46 -13.68 -7.19
C ILE A 119 -15.96 -14.53 -8.35
N LYS A 120 -16.52 -14.37 -9.52
CA LYS A 120 -16.07 -15.09 -10.70
C LYS A 120 -14.62 -14.75 -11.04
N GLN A 121 -14.26 -13.49 -10.92
CA GLN A 121 -12.90 -13.08 -11.23
C GLN A 121 -11.90 -13.66 -10.23
N VAL A 122 -12.29 -13.76 -8.98
CA VAL A 122 -11.40 -14.26 -7.95
C VAL A 122 -11.31 -15.78 -7.96
N CYS A 123 -12.44 -16.44 -8.11
CA CYS A 123 -12.51 -17.90 -7.93
C CYS A 123 -12.64 -18.67 -9.22
N GLY A 124 -13.03 -18.01 -10.31
CA GLY A 124 -13.26 -18.69 -11.57
C GLY A 124 -14.56 -19.46 -11.64
N THR A 125 -15.30 -19.55 -10.57
CA THR A 125 -16.58 -20.25 -10.55
C THR A 125 -17.60 -19.43 -9.76
N ASP A 126 -18.85 -19.70 -10.01
CA ASP A 126 -19.95 -19.07 -9.31
C ASP A 126 -20.93 -20.14 -8.88
N PRO A 127 -21.14 -20.43 -7.63
CA PRO A 127 -20.60 -19.69 -6.50
C PRO A 127 -19.15 -20.06 -6.18
N CYS A 128 -18.49 -19.13 -5.56
CA CYS A 128 -17.13 -19.34 -5.11
C CYS A 128 -17.15 -20.01 -3.73
N PRO A 129 -16.24 -20.97 -3.49
CA PRO A 129 -16.23 -21.67 -2.20
C PRO A 129 -15.60 -20.90 -1.05
N LEU A 130 -15.34 -19.61 -1.22
CA LEU A 130 -14.82 -18.80 -0.13
C LEU A 130 -15.83 -18.74 1.03
N PRO A 131 -15.34 -18.62 2.26
CA PRO A 131 -16.23 -18.62 3.43
C PRO A 131 -17.39 -17.64 3.35
N GLY A 132 -17.14 -16.45 2.83
CA GLY A 132 -18.20 -15.45 2.71
C GLY A 132 -19.26 -15.82 1.71
N GLU A 133 -18.98 -16.77 0.87
CA GLU A 133 -19.86 -17.17 -0.21
C GLU A 133 -20.99 -18.05 0.21
N ALA A 134 -20.89 -18.60 1.39
CA ALA A 134 -21.98 -19.42 1.89
C ALA A 134 -23.28 -18.62 1.89
N ILE A 135 -23.15 -17.31 2.05
CA ILE A 135 -24.30 -16.44 2.06
C ILE A 135 -24.92 -16.33 0.68
N ASP A 136 -24.08 -16.37 -0.34
CA ASP A 136 -24.54 -16.19 -1.69
C ASP A 136 -24.95 -17.46 -2.37
N ALA A 137 -24.66 -18.54 -1.76
CA ALA A 137 -25.00 -19.82 -2.36
C ALA A 137 -26.47 -19.95 -2.66
N LYS A 138 -27.26 -19.13 -2.06
CA LYS A 138 -28.69 -19.14 -2.25
C LYS A 138 -29.16 -18.34 -3.44
N ARG A 139 -28.28 -17.74 -4.14
CA ARG A 139 -28.64 -16.98 -5.33
C ARG A 139 -29.35 -17.84 -6.32
#